data_eb67b91b1f703acf64ea93c39f4c4d21
#
_entry.id   eb67b91b1f703acf64ea93c39f4c4d21
#
_cell.length_a   1.000
_cell.length_b   1.000
_cell.length_c   1.000
_cell.angle_alpha   90.00
_cell.angle_beta   90.00
_cell.angle_gamma   90.00
#
_symmetry.space_group_name_H-M   'P 1'
#
loop_
_entity.id
_entity.type
_entity.pdbx_description
1 polymer ?
#
loop_
_entity_poly.entity_id
_entity_poly.type
_entity_poly.pdbx_seq_one_letter_code
_entity_poly.pdbx_strand_id
1 'polypeptide(L)'
;LSELPEKVRLVAVSKFHPNEAIEEAYRAGQRVFGESKVQEMTAKYESLPKDIEWHFIGHLQTNKIKYIVPYVALIHGIDSYKLLAEVDKQAAKAGKTVNCLLQLHIAREETKFGFSFDECREMLAAGEWRELKHIRICGLMGMATNTDNDEQIKTEFCSLSSFFNEVKAKWFADAESFRELSMGMSHDYHEAIAAGSTLIRVGSKIFGERNY
;
A
#
# COMPACT_ATOMS: atom_id res chain seq x y z
N LEU A 1 -16.83 -4.08 9.97
CA LEU A 1 -16.26 -3.70 8.64
C LEU A 1 -17.26 -3.86 7.47
N SER A 2 -18.48 -4.32 7.75
CA SER A 2 -19.56 -4.44 6.75
C SER A 2 -20.18 -3.10 6.31
N GLU A 3 -19.76 -1.99 6.88
CA GLU A 3 -20.33 -0.65 6.65
C GLU A 3 -19.27 0.37 6.22
N LEU A 4 -18.31 -0.06 5.40
CA LEU A 4 -17.33 0.90 4.84
C LEU A 4 -17.99 1.77 3.77
N PRO A 5 -17.62 3.07 3.66
CA PRO A 5 -18.07 3.91 2.57
C PRO A 5 -17.72 3.27 1.21
N GLU A 6 -18.58 3.45 0.21
CA GLU A 6 -18.43 2.84 -1.13
C GLU A 6 -17.05 3.07 -1.76
N LYS A 7 -16.44 4.22 -1.47
CA LYS A 7 -15.12 4.59 -2.00
C LYS A 7 -13.94 3.97 -1.27
N VAL A 8 -14.19 3.27 -0.14
CA VAL A 8 -13.13 2.71 0.71
C VAL A 8 -13.07 1.20 0.52
N ARG A 9 -11.92 0.70 0.12
CA ARG A 9 -11.67 -0.73 0.01
C ARG A 9 -10.85 -1.24 1.19
N LEU A 10 -11.20 -2.44 1.63
CA LEU A 10 -10.49 -3.14 2.69
C LEU A 10 -9.37 -3.99 2.12
N VAL A 11 -8.16 -3.78 2.60
CA VAL A 11 -7.05 -4.73 2.48
C VAL A 11 -7.03 -5.57 3.76
N ALA A 12 -7.42 -6.82 3.66
CA ALA A 12 -7.37 -7.76 4.79
C ALA A 12 -5.92 -8.18 5.03
N VAL A 13 -5.33 -7.73 6.14
CA VAL A 13 -3.92 -8.00 6.47
C VAL A 13 -3.79 -9.39 7.05
N SER A 14 -3.35 -10.32 6.23
CA SER A 14 -3.30 -11.77 6.50
C SER A 14 -1.93 -12.30 6.92
N LYS A 15 -0.96 -11.41 7.10
CA LYS A 15 0.39 -11.81 7.55
C LYS A 15 0.35 -12.56 8.87
N PHE A 16 1.14 -13.64 8.96
CA PHE A 16 1.19 -14.60 10.09
C PHE A 16 -0.06 -15.44 10.31
N HIS A 17 -1.08 -15.31 9.47
CA HIS A 17 -2.28 -16.15 9.54
C HIS A 17 -2.20 -17.31 8.53
N PRO A 18 -2.75 -18.49 8.88
CA PRO A 18 -2.73 -19.66 8.00
C PRO A 18 -3.68 -19.51 6.81
N ASN A 19 -3.51 -20.36 5.81
CA ASN A 19 -4.34 -20.37 4.61
C ASN A 19 -5.84 -20.54 4.93
N GLU A 20 -6.17 -21.34 5.94
CA GLU A 20 -7.56 -21.62 6.36
C GLU A 20 -8.30 -20.33 6.77
N ALA A 21 -7.60 -19.42 7.47
CA ALA A 21 -8.17 -18.13 7.85
C ALA A 21 -8.44 -17.23 6.62
N ILE A 22 -7.54 -17.26 5.64
CA ILE A 22 -7.70 -16.53 4.38
C ILE A 22 -8.85 -17.12 3.57
N GLU A 23 -8.96 -18.44 3.49
CA GLU A 23 -10.05 -19.13 2.79
C GLU A 23 -11.42 -18.81 3.42
N GLU A 24 -11.48 -18.69 4.74
CA GLU A 24 -12.71 -18.28 5.43
C GLU A 24 -13.14 -16.87 5.02
N ALA A 25 -12.21 -15.91 5.06
CA ALA A 25 -12.46 -14.54 4.61
C ALA A 25 -12.82 -14.48 3.11
N TYR A 26 -12.16 -15.30 2.29
CA TYR A 26 -12.42 -15.42 0.86
C TYR A 26 -13.87 -15.93 0.59
N ARG A 27 -14.30 -16.96 1.31
CA ARG A 27 -15.68 -17.47 1.24
C ARG A 27 -16.72 -16.44 1.68
N ALA A 28 -16.34 -15.54 2.59
CA ALA A 28 -17.17 -14.41 3.00
C ALA A 28 -17.18 -13.24 1.97
N GLY A 29 -16.44 -13.36 0.85
CA GLY A 29 -16.43 -12.39 -0.23
C GLY A 29 -15.20 -11.50 -0.31
N GLN A 30 -14.24 -11.62 0.63
CA GLN A 30 -13.01 -10.83 0.58
C GLN A 30 -12.10 -11.28 -0.56
N ARG A 31 -11.55 -10.34 -1.31
CA ARG A 31 -10.66 -10.63 -2.46
C ARG A 31 -9.30 -9.95 -2.35
N VAL A 32 -9.17 -8.89 -1.56
CA VAL A 32 -7.94 -8.10 -1.40
C VAL A 32 -7.28 -8.48 -0.09
N PHE A 33 -6.07 -9.03 -0.16
CA PHE A 33 -5.30 -9.44 1.01
C PHE A 33 -3.92 -8.78 1.01
N GLY A 34 -3.41 -8.45 2.19
CA GLY A 34 -2.12 -7.76 2.37
C GLY A 34 -1.11 -8.59 3.13
N GLU A 35 0.10 -8.66 2.58
CA GLU A 35 1.24 -9.37 3.16
C GLU A 35 2.46 -8.46 3.27
N SER A 36 3.35 -8.76 4.22
CA SER A 36 4.55 -7.96 4.48
C SER A 36 5.86 -8.69 4.22
N LYS A 37 5.80 -9.99 3.93
CA LYS A 37 6.97 -10.81 3.60
C LYS A 37 6.76 -11.50 2.25
N VAL A 38 7.75 -11.35 1.37
CA VAL A 38 7.68 -11.89 0.01
C VAL A 38 7.50 -13.41 -0.01
N GLN A 39 8.25 -14.15 0.80
CA GLN A 39 8.16 -15.60 0.85
C GLN A 39 6.78 -16.07 1.30
N GLU A 40 6.20 -15.42 2.33
CA GLU A 40 4.87 -15.74 2.84
C GLU A 40 3.80 -15.45 1.77
N MET A 41 3.86 -14.29 1.13
CA MET A 41 2.91 -13.93 0.07
C MET A 41 2.99 -14.88 -1.12
N THR A 42 4.19 -15.25 -1.55
CA THR A 42 4.40 -16.17 -2.68
C THR A 42 3.84 -17.55 -2.38
N ALA A 43 4.12 -18.11 -1.20
CA ALA A 43 3.58 -19.41 -0.80
C ALA A 43 2.04 -19.41 -0.75
N LYS A 44 1.44 -18.34 -0.24
CA LYS A 44 -0.01 -18.16 -0.21
C LYS A 44 -0.59 -18.02 -1.62
N TYR A 45 0.04 -17.22 -2.48
CA TYR A 45 -0.36 -17.10 -3.88
C TYR A 45 -0.37 -18.46 -4.59
N GLU A 46 0.63 -19.30 -4.36
CA GLU A 46 0.72 -20.63 -5.00
C GLU A 46 -0.40 -21.57 -4.55
N SER A 47 -0.84 -21.48 -3.29
CA SER A 47 -1.76 -22.42 -2.66
C SER A 47 -3.23 -21.98 -2.68
N LEU A 48 -3.52 -20.69 -2.84
CA LEU A 48 -4.84 -20.08 -2.70
C LEU A 48 -5.45 -19.71 -4.06
N PRO A 49 -6.76 -19.37 -4.12
CA PRO A 49 -7.42 -18.98 -5.36
C PRO A 49 -6.72 -17.85 -6.11
N LYS A 50 -6.68 -17.94 -7.45
CA LYS A 50 -5.92 -17.04 -8.31
C LYS A 50 -6.60 -15.69 -8.58
N ASP A 51 -7.86 -15.53 -8.17
CA ASP A 51 -8.60 -14.27 -8.22
C ASP A 51 -8.42 -13.40 -6.97
N ILE A 52 -7.56 -13.83 -6.03
CA ILE A 52 -7.13 -12.98 -4.92
C ILE A 52 -6.23 -11.87 -5.45
N GLU A 53 -6.55 -10.63 -5.06
CA GLU A 53 -5.69 -9.46 -5.30
C GLU A 53 -4.69 -9.33 -4.15
N TRP A 54 -3.44 -9.67 -4.42
CA TRP A 54 -2.37 -9.58 -3.43
C TRP A 54 -1.75 -8.19 -3.39
N HIS A 55 -1.83 -7.55 -2.23
CA HIS A 55 -1.16 -6.28 -1.95
C HIS A 55 0.08 -6.52 -1.10
N PHE A 56 1.23 -6.04 -1.54
CA PHE A 56 2.43 -6.04 -0.74
C PHE A 56 2.50 -4.75 0.07
N ILE A 57 2.40 -4.86 1.39
CA ILE A 57 2.26 -3.71 2.30
C ILE A 57 3.45 -3.52 3.23
N GLY A 58 4.48 -4.35 3.12
CA GLY A 58 5.71 -4.28 3.90
C GLY A 58 6.85 -3.54 3.21
N HIS A 59 7.99 -3.49 3.89
CA HIS A 59 9.23 -3.00 3.29
C HIS A 59 9.75 -4.01 2.27
N LEU A 60 9.94 -3.57 1.04
CA LEU A 60 10.33 -4.43 -0.08
C LEU A 60 11.84 -4.36 -0.32
N GLN A 61 12.53 -5.49 -0.13
CA GLN A 61 13.93 -5.64 -0.47
C GLN A 61 14.11 -5.83 -1.99
N THR A 62 15.11 -5.18 -2.57
CA THR A 62 15.34 -5.20 -4.03
C THR A 62 15.56 -6.60 -4.59
N ASN A 63 16.26 -7.47 -3.86
CA ASN A 63 16.51 -8.86 -4.29
C ASN A 63 15.26 -9.77 -4.23
N LYS A 64 14.16 -9.30 -3.68
CA LYS A 64 12.89 -10.03 -3.55
C LYS A 64 11.83 -9.62 -4.57
N ILE A 65 11.99 -8.51 -5.24
CA ILE A 65 11.00 -7.94 -6.18
C ILE A 65 10.60 -8.94 -7.26
N LYS A 66 11.57 -9.64 -7.84
CA LYS A 66 11.36 -10.62 -8.92
C LYS A 66 10.35 -11.72 -8.59
N TYR A 67 10.17 -12.04 -7.32
CA TYR A 67 9.25 -13.10 -6.90
C TYR A 67 7.79 -12.67 -6.88
N ILE A 68 7.50 -11.38 -6.73
CA ILE A 68 6.14 -10.86 -6.61
C ILE A 68 5.60 -10.17 -7.85
N VAL A 69 6.46 -9.59 -8.71
CA VAL A 69 6.03 -8.86 -9.91
C VAL A 69 5.14 -9.67 -10.85
N PRO A 70 5.25 -11.02 -10.96
CA PRO A 70 4.35 -11.78 -11.83
C PRO A 70 2.88 -11.74 -11.43
N TYR A 71 2.54 -11.50 -10.15
CA TYR A 71 1.17 -11.62 -9.66
C TYR A 71 0.70 -10.50 -8.72
N VAL A 72 1.59 -9.68 -8.18
CA VAL A 72 1.21 -8.64 -7.23
C VAL A 72 0.25 -7.63 -7.88
N ALA A 73 -0.84 -7.31 -7.18
CA ALA A 73 -1.83 -6.35 -7.66
C ALA A 73 -1.44 -4.90 -7.33
N LEU A 74 -0.79 -4.66 -6.18
CA LEU A 74 -0.37 -3.34 -5.74
C LEU A 74 0.78 -3.43 -4.73
N ILE A 75 1.83 -2.65 -4.94
CA ILE A 75 2.93 -2.47 -3.98
C ILE A 75 2.74 -1.13 -3.29
N HIS A 76 2.52 -1.15 -1.96
CA HIS A 76 2.26 0.07 -1.18
C HIS A 76 3.53 0.79 -0.72
N GLY A 77 4.65 0.10 -0.61
CA GLY A 77 5.83 0.58 0.10
C GLY A 77 6.97 1.07 -0.79
N ILE A 78 6.71 1.85 -1.82
CA ILE A 78 7.77 2.45 -2.63
C ILE A 78 8.29 3.71 -1.94
N ASP A 79 9.46 3.60 -1.34
CA ASP A 79 10.07 4.63 -0.49
C ASP A 79 11.30 5.32 -1.11
N SER A 80 11.65 4.98 -2.34
CA SER A 80 12.75 5.60 -3.08
C SER A 80 12.58 5.45 -4.60
N TYR A 81 13.20 6.35 -5.36
CA TYR A 81 13.29 6.20 -6.82
C TYR A 81 14.03 4.92 -7.22
N LYS A 82 15.11 4.59 -6.50
CA LYS A 82 15.87 3.36 -6.72
C LYS A 82 15.00 2.12 -6.64
N LEU A 83 14.13 2.03 -5.63
CA LEU A 83 13.19 0.91 -5.50
C LEU A 83 12.16 0.91 -6.64
N LEU A 84 11.60 2.06 -7.00
CA LEU A 84 10.67 2.20 -8.12
C LEU A 84 11.29 1.73 -9.44
N ALA A 85 12.52 2.15 -9.73
CA ALA A 85 13.26 1.77 -10.93
C ALA A 85 13.57 0.26 -10.97
N GLU A 86 13.88 -0.35 -9.83
CA GLU A 86 14.09 -1.80 -9.75
C GLU A 86 12.80 -2.60 -9.95
N VAL A 87 11.67 -2.10 -9.43
CA VAL A 87 10.35 -2.70 -9.73
C VAL A 87 10.07 -2.64 -11.23
N ASP A 88 10.30 -1.51 -11.86
CA ASP A 88 10.14 -1.35 -13.31
C ASP A 88 10.98 -2.36 -14.09
N LYS A 89 12.24 -2.49 -13.74
CA LYS A 89 13.18 -3.43 -14.37
C LYS A 89 12.72 -4.88 -14.27
N GLN A 90 12.30 -5.31 -13.07
CA GLN A 90 11.81 -6.68 -12.87
C GLN A 90 10.45 -6.91 -13.53
N ALA A 91 9.58 -5.91 -13.51
CA ALA A 91 8.29 -5.96 -14.21
C ALA A 91 8.48 -6.08 -15.73
N ALA A 92 9.43 -5.35 -16.32
CA ALA A 92 9.79 -5.47 -17.72
C ALA A 92 10.23 -6.88 -18.09
N LYS A 93 11.09 -7.51 -17.28
CA LYS A 93 11.51 -8.90 -17.46
C LYS A 93 10.36 -9.90 -17.40
N ALA A 94 9.36 -9.63 -16.55
CA ALA A 94 8.17 -10.47 -16.42
C ALA A 94 7.07 -10.16 -17.45
N GLY A 95 7.25 -9.16 -18.30
CA GLY A 95 6.24 -8.71 -19.26
C GLY A 95 4.98 -8.13 -18.59
N LYS A 96 5.13 -7.48 -17.44
CA LYS A 96 4.05 -6.93 -16.63
C LYS A 96 4.17 -5.43 -16.46
N THR A 97 3.06 -4.79 -16.12
CA THR A 97 3.03 -3.44 -15.56
C THR A 97 2.55 -3.54 -14.13
N VAL A 98 3.34 -3.07 -13.18
CA VAL A 98 3.06 -3.19 -11.74
C VAL A 98 2.55 -1.86 -11.19
N ASN A 99 1.41 -1.93 -10.50
CA ASN A 99 0.85 -0.78 -9.80
C ASN A 99 1.60 -0.54 -8.48
N CYS A 100 1.94 0.71 -8.22
CA CYS A 100 2.73 1.13 -7.07
C CYS A 100 2.10 2.34 -6.37
N LEU A 101 2.29 2.43 -5.06
CA LEU A 101 2.05 3.64 -4.28
C LEU A 101 3.39 4.18 -3.78
N LEU A 102 3.53 5.49 -3.72
CA LEU A 102 4.66 6.14 -3.08
C LEU A 102 4.41 6.22 -1.58
N GLN A 103 5.30 5.67 -0.78
CA GLN A 103 5.19 5.72 0.67
C GLN A 103 5.82 6.98 1.22
N LEU A 104 5.04 7.77 1.96
CA LEU A 104 5.46 8.98 2.66
C LEU A 104 5.69 8.68 4.15
N HIS A 105 6.74 9.26 4.70
CA HIS A 105 6.99 9.27 6.14
C HIS A 105 6.23 10.42 6.78
N ILE A 106 5.12 10.13 7.45
CA ILE A 106 4.25 11.11 8.13
C ILE A 106 4.29 10.96 9.65
N ALA A 107 4.76 9.83 10.16
CA ALA A 107 4.86 9.54 11.57
C ALA A 107 6.03 10.28 12.23
N ARG A 108 5.98 10.39 13.56
CA ARG A 108 7.09 10.96 14.34
C ARG A 108 8.23 9.97 14.57
N GLU A 109 7.95 8.66 14.51
CA GLU A 109 8.99 7.63 14.67
C GLU A 109 9.95 7.65 13.48
N GLU A 110 11.23 7.86 13.74
CA GLU A 110 12.28 7.88 12.73
C GLU A 110 12.54 6.50 12.10
N THR A 111 12.09 5.43 12.75
CA THR A 111 12.25 4.05 12.28
C THR A 111 11.29 3.66 11.16
N LYS A 112 10.31 4.48 10.82
CA LYS A 112 9.41 4.22 9.70
C LYS A 112 10.00 4.66 8.38
N PHE A 113 9.77 3.86 7.34
CA PHE A 113 10.20 4.12 5.96
C PHE A 113 9.32 5.18 5.29
N GLY A 114 9.81 5.73 4.21
CA GLY A 114 9.05 6.64 3.34
C GLY A 114 9.87 7.84 2.91
N PHE A 115 9.45 8.45 1.80
CA PHE A 115 9.91 9.77 1.40
C PHE A 115 9.46 10.83 2.43
N SER A 116 10.28 11.84 2.68
CA SER A 116 9.72 13.12 3.13
C SER A 116 8.86 13.75 2.03
N PHE A 117 8.01 14.70 2.36
CA PHE A 117 7.24 15.41 1.34
C PHE A 117 8.14 16.10 0.31
N ASP A 118 9.22 16.73 0.75
CA ASP A 118 10.16 17.42 -0.13
C ASP A 118 10.94 16.44 -1.02
N GLU A 119 11.43 15.33 -0.49
CA GLU A 119 12.07 14.28 -1.30
C GLU A 119 11.14 13.73 -2.38
N CYS A 120 9.85 13.54 -2.06
CA CYS A 120 8.85 13.10 -3.03
C CYS A 120 8.61 14.16 -4.11
N ARG A 121 8.48 15.43 -3.73
CA ARG A 121 8.36 16.55 -4.68
C ARG A 121 9.56 16.63 -5.63
N GLU A 122 10.77 16.51 -5.09
CA GLU A 122 12.00 16.53 -5.87
C GLU A 122 12.06 15.39 -6.87
N MET A 123 11.74 14.17 -6.44
CA MET A 123 11.71 13.00 -7.32
C MET A 123 10.68 13.17 -8.45
N LEU A 124 9.48 13.63 -8.14
CA LEU A 124 8.43 13.86 -9.13
C LEU A 124 8.79 14.99 -10.09
N ALA A 125 9.37 16.09 -9.59
CA ALA A 125 9.80 17.23 -10.38
C ALA A 125 10.96 16.89 -11.34
N ALA A 126 11.90 16.03 -10.92
CA ALA A 126 12.99 15.54 -11.75
C ALA A 126 12.49 14.81 -13.00
N GLY A 127 11.34 14.14 -12.91
CA GLY A 127 10.65 13.56 -14.06
C GLY A 127 11.20 12.26 -14.61
N GLU A 128 12.31 11.73 -14.07
CA GLU A 128 12.93 10.47 -14.52
C GLU A 128 11.98 9.27 -14.43
N TRP A 129 11.07 9.28 -13.46
CA TRP A 129 10.05 8.25 -13.29
C TRP A 129 9.13 8.08 -14.50
N ARG A 130 8.98 9.10 -15.35
CA ARG A 130 8.16 9.05 -16.57
C ARG A 130 8.74 8.10 -17.63
N GLU A 131 10.04 7.82 -17.54
CA GLU A 131 10.71 6.86 -18.43
C GLU A 131 10.49 5.39 -18.03
N LEU A 132 9.96 5.17 -16.83
CA LEU A 132 9.65 3.83 -16.34
C LEU A 132 8.31 3.37 -16.92
N LYS A 133 8.35 2.44 -17.88
CA LYS A 133 7.19 2.03 -18.68
C LYS A 133 6.46 0.79 -18.15
N HIS A 134 7.02 0.14 -17.14
CA HIS A 134 6.49 -1.09 -16.55
C HIS A 134 6.04 -0.93 -15.09
N ILE A 135 5.88 0.30 -14.66
CA ILE A 135 5.22 0.66 -13.39
C ILE A 135 4.09 1.66 -13.65
N ARG A 136 3.16 1.72 -12.72
CA ARG A 136 2.12 2.75 -12.69
C ARG A 136 2.01 3.26 -11.26
N ILE A 137 2.25 4.56 -11.09
CA ILE A 137 2.06 5.22 -9.80
C ILE A 137 0.57 5.52 -9.64
N CYS A 138 -0.08 4.83 -8.68
CA CYS A 138 -1.54 4.87 -8.49
C CYS A 138 -1.97 5.71 -7.29
N GLY A 139 -1.05 6.29 -6.56
CA GLY A 139 -1.35 7.08 -5.37
C GLY A 139 -0.24 7.08 -4.33
N LEU A 140 -0.65 7.37 -3.10
CA LEU A 140 0.25 7.49 -1.95
C LEU A 140 -0.14 6.51 -0.82
N MET A 141 0.82 6.24 0.05
CA MET A 141 0.63 5.47 1.28
C MET A 141 1.35 6.13 2.44
N GLY A 142 0.78 6.02 3.62
CA GLY A 142 1.42 6.44 4.86
C GLY A 142 0.87 5.73 6.08
N MET A 143 1.66 5.73 7.14
CA MET A 143 1.29 5.22 8.45
C MET A 143 1.46 6.34 9.47
N ALA A 144 0.40 6.59 10.26
CA ALA A 144 0.46 7.54 11.36
C ALA A 144 1.34 7.02 12.51
N THR A 145 1.73 7.93 13.38
CA THR A 145 2.40 7.61 14.64
C THR A 145 1.56 6.61 15.44
N ASN A 146 2.21 5.63 16.05
CA ASN A 146 1.57 4.72 16.98
C ASN A 146 1.35 5.42 18.32
N THR A 147 0.19 6.03 18.51
CA THR A 147 -0.17 6.85 19.66
C THR A 147 -1.67 6.79 19.91
N ASP A 148 -2.08 7.07 21.15
CA ASP A 148 -3.49 7.25 21.52
C ASP A 148 -3.96 8.71 21.35
N ASN A 149 -3.12 9.58 20.82
CA ASN A 149 -3.46 10.97 20.55
C ASN A 149 -4.19 11.11 19.21
N ASP A 150 -5.50 11.08 19.22
CA ASP A 150 -6.35 11.18 18.04
C ASP A 150 -6.12 12.45 17.22
N GLU A 151 -5.84 13.58 17.85
CA GLU A 151 -5.58 14.85 17.15
C GLU A 151 -4.27 14.80 16.37
N GLN A 152 -3.26 14.14 16.90
CA GLN A 152 -2.01 13.92 16.18
C GLN A 152 -2.23 13.00 14.97
N ILE A 153 -2.94 11.90 15.15
CA ILE A 153 -3.29 10.94 14.08
C ILE A 153 -4.05 11.66 12.96
N LYS A 154 -5.08 12.43 13.30
CA LYS A 154 -5.85 13.21 12.34
C LYS A 154 -4.99 14.21 11.58
N THR A 155 -4.12 14.94 12.28
CA THR A 155 -3.20 15.91 11.67
C THR A 155 -2.27 15.24 10.65
N GLU A 156 -1.71 14.10 11.01
CA GLU A 156 -0.82 13.34 10.12
C GLU A 156 -1.56 12.82 8.89
N PHE A 157 -2.74 12.26 9.02
CA PHE A 157 -3.55 11.80 7.89
C PHE A 157 -4.06 12.97 7.02
N CYS A 158 -4.46 14.07 7.62
CA CYS A 158 -4.85 15.27 6.87
C CYS A 158 -3.68 15.84 6.06
N SER A 159 -2.47 15.83 6.60
CA SER A 159 -1.28 16.27 5.89
C SER A 159 -0.98 15.41 4.67
N LEU A 160 -1.12 14.09 4.80
CA LEU A 160 -0.95 13.16 3.67
C LEU A 160 -2.05 13.34 2.61
N SER A 161 -3.29 13.52 3.04
CA SER A 161 -4.42 13.79 2.13
C SER A 161 -4.24 15.10 1.35
N SER A 162 -3.79 16.15 2.01
CA SER A 162 -3.45 17.41 1.35
C SER A 162 -2.32 17.26 0.35
N PHE A 163 -1.28 16.49 0.71
CA PHE A 163 -0.17 16.19 -0.18
C PHE A 163 -0.61 15.34 -1.38
N PHE A 164 -1.50 14.37 -1.16
CA PHE A 164 -2.12 13.61 -2.25
C PHE A 164 -2.79 14.52 -3.27
N ASN A 165 -3.57 15.49 -2.82
CA ASN A 165 -4.25 16.46 -3.70
C ASN A 165 -3.26 17.35 -4.46
N GLU A 166 -2.18 17.79 -3.80
CA GLU A 166 -1.08 18.53 -4.43
C GLU A 166 -0.43 17.71 -5.55
N VAL A 167 -0.03 16.49 -5.25
CA VAL A 167 0.62 15.59 -6.20
C VAL A 167 -0.30 15.25 -7.36
N LYS A 168 -1.57 14.97 -7.09
CA LYS A 168 -2.58 14.69 -8.11
C LYS A 168 -2.71 15.86 -9.07
N ALA A 169 -2.90 17.07 -8.55
CA ALA A 169 -3.09 18.27 -9.37
C ALA A 169 -1.85 18.62 -10.21
N LYS A 170 -0.66 18.43 -9.65
CA LYS A 170 0.59 18.89 -10.27
C LYS A 170 1.20 17.90 -11.26
N TRP A 171 1.14 16.60 -10.98
CA TRP A 171 1.82 15.59 -11.80
C TRP A 171 0.91 14.53 -12.41
N PHE A 172 -0.29 14.37 -11.89
CA PHE A 172 -1.21 13.29 -12.27
C PHE A 172 -2.63 13.76 -12.57
N ALA A 173 -2.80 15.04 -12.98
CA ALA A 173 -4.12 15.64 -13.23
C ALA A 173 -4.97 14.83 -14.23
N ASP A 174 -4.35 14.31 -15.28
CA ASP A 174 -5.00 13.53 -16.34
C ASP A 174 -4.91 12.00 -16.13
N ALA A 175 -4.31 11.57 -15.03
CA ALA A 175 -4.15 10.15 -14.72
C ALA A 175 -5.30 9.65 -13.84
N GLU A 176 -6.31 9.01 -14.43
CA GLU A 176 -7.42 8.40 -13.69
C GLU A 176 -6.97 7.29 -12.72
N SER A 177 -5.85 6.63 -13.03
CA SER A 177 -5.26 5.60 -12.19
C SER A 177 -4.65 6.12 -10.88
N PHE A 178 -4.29 7.43 -10.80
CA PHE A 178 -3.78 8.05 -9.58
C PHE A 178 -4.95 8.45 -8.68
N ARG A 179 -5.44 7.53 -7.89
CA ARG A 179 -6.65 7.71 -7.06
C ARG A 179 -6.56 7.07 -5.69
N GLU A 180 -5.51 6.29 -5.40
CA GLU A 180 -5.43 5.52 -4.17
C GLU A 180 -4.68 6.28 -3.08
N LEU A 181 -5.31 6.35 -1.90
CA LEU A 181 -4.71 6.87 -0.69
C LEU A 181 -4.78 5.77 0.37
N SER A 182 -3.67 5.05 0.54
CA SER A 182 -3.55 3.94 1.48
C SER A 182 -3.08 4.46 2.83
N MET A 183 -4.00 4.60 3.76
CA MET A 183 -3.73 4.97 5.14
C MET A 183 -4.83 4.43 6.05
N GLY A 184 -4.48 4.15 7.30
CA GLY A 184 -5.39 3.58 8.29
C GLY A 184 -5.18 2.08 8.50
N MET A 185 -5.05 1.72 9.77
CA MET A 185 -4.88 0.35 10.25
C MET A 185 -5.96 0.03 11.30
N SER A 186 -5.88 -1.11 11.96
CA SER A 186 -6.91 -1.60 12.88
C SER A 186 -7.30 -0.61 14.00
N HIS A 187 -6.38 0.25 14.43
CA HIS A 187 -6.60 1.19 15.54
C HIS A 187 -6.98 2.62 15.10
N ASP A 188 -6.71 3.01 13.86
CA ASP A 188 -6.87 4.40 13.38
C ASP A 188 -7.58 4.55 12.03
N TYR A 189 -8.19 3.48 11.51
CA TYR A 189 -8.83 3.54 10.18
C TYR A 189 -10.05 4.47 10.12
N HIS A 190 -10.71 4.74 11.22
CA HIS A 190 -11.83 5.69 11.27
C HIS A 190 -11.34 7.12 10.97
N GLU A 191 -10.25 7.53 11.60
CA GLU A 191 -9.58 8.82 11.38
C GLU A 191 -9.05 8.92 9.95
N ALA A 192 -8.48 7.83 9.44
CA ALA A 192 -8.00 7.75 8.06
C ALA A 192 -9.13 7.93 7.04
N ILE A 193 -10.25 7.25 7.23
CA ILE A 193 -11.44 7.37 6.35
C ILE A 193 -11.97 8.81 6.38
N ALA A 194 -12.08 9.40 7.57
CA ALA A 194 -12.52 10.79 7.71
C ALA A 194 -11.58 11.77 7.00
N ALA A 195 -10.29 11.46 6.89
CA ALA A 195 -9.29 12.26 6.17
C ALA A 195 -9.21 11.97 4.66
N GLY A 196 -9.97 11.00 4.14
CA GLY A 196 -10.04 10.71 2.70
C GLY A 196 -9.34 9.43 2.24
N SER A 197 -9.01 8.49 3.14
CA SER A 197 -8.45 7.20 2.78
C SER A 197 -9.34 6.44 1.78
N THR A 198 -8.75 5.80 0.79
CA THR A 198 -9.42 4.90 -0.16
C THR A 198 -9.09 3.43 0.08
N LEU A 199 -7.97 3.16 0.76
CA LEU A 199 -7.52 1.83 1.13
C LEU A 199 -7.17 1.80 2.62
N ILE A 200 -7.85 0.97 3.39
CA ILE A 200 -7.51 0.70 4.79
C ILE A 200 -6.90 -0.70 4.92
N ARG A 201 -5.92 -0.86 5.82
CA ARG A 201 -5.19 -2.11 6.03
C ARG A 201 -5.50 -2.65 7.42
N VAL A 202 -6.41 -3.59 7.51
CA VAL A 202 -6.93 -4.10 8.78
C VAL A 202 -6.65 -5.59 8.92
N GLY A 203 -6.09 -6.00 10.04
CA GLY A 203 -5.74 -7.39 10.32
C GLY A 203 -6.39 -7.92 11.60
N SER A 204 -6.01 -7.42 12.76
CA SER A 204 -6.45 -7.96 14.07
C SER A 204 -7.97 -7.96 14.28
N LYS A 205 -8.69 -7.00 13.70
CA LYS A 205 -10.16 -6.97 13.74
C LYS A 205 -10.84 -8.01 12.84
N ILE A 206 -10.10 -8.62 11.92
CA ILE A 206 -10.61 -9.64 11.00
C ILE A 206 -10.18 -11.03 11.44
N PHE A 207 -8.89 -11.21 11.71
CA PHE A 207 -8.28 -12.50 11.97
C PHE A 207 -7.99 -12.77 13.46
N GLY A 208 -8.27 -11.80 14.33
CA GLY A 208 -7.91 -11.85 15.74
C GLY A 208 -6.45 -11.45 16.03
N GLU A 209 -6.05 -11.53 17.28
CA GLU A 209 -4.68 -11.26 17.70
C GLU A 209 -3.71 -12.30 17.14
N ARG A 210 -2.48 -11.87 16.90
CA ARG A 210 -1.44 -12.74 16.33
C ARG A 210 -0.92 -13.71 17.39
N ASN A 211 -0.94 -14.97 17.08
CA ASN A 211 -0.18 -16.01 17.81
C ASN A 211 1.24 -16.02 17.20
N TYR A 212 2.21 -15.51 17.96
CA TYR A 212 3.63 -15.54 17.58
C TYR A 212 4.25 -16.89 17.91
#